data_1fbc3f502f71b22da1a4456d289b546c
#
_entry.id   1fbc3f502f71b22da1a4456d289b546c
#
_cell.length_a   1.000
_cell.length_b   1.000
_cell.length_c   1.000
_cell.angle_alpha   90.00
_cell.angle_beta   90.00
_cell.angle_gamma   90.00
#
_symmetry.space_group_name_H-M   'P 1'
#
loop_
_entity.id
_entity.type
_entity.pdbx_description
1 polymer ?
#
loop_
_entity_poly.entity_id
_entity_poly.type
_entity_poly.pdbx_seq_one_letter_code
_entity_poly.pdbx_strand_id
1 'polypeptide(L)'
;MAVILALGAASADSWNGTVTALETAYVTAPAEGFADGLKLETGAFVTEGETAGSIRAEKVFAPFDGTVTVVTAAEGDRVSGEVLEISPVSLYTVTCTVSDIAETPENALIHIGETLYIRCTADGSHRAEAVVTAVSGAEFTAETVAGELYVGETVYLYRDTAYAADSRVGKGTVTAHDPLTVSAEGVIRRLRVQSGDRVERGQWLFSVASSDESDIRIPASGIVTEVKASAGEKVKEEQELAEIAVSCAIRAEVSADDAGLFEKGQTWAYIRGDDPHEEMHSCTVSRILADTGDASAVVEFVPEDETLMPIGMGVTIVDAEQ
;
A
#
# COMPACT_ATOMS: atom_id res chain seq x y z
N MET A 1 -44.57 -52.48 -47.21
CA MET A 1 -43.44 -51.67 -47.68
C MET A 1 -43.45 -50.42 -46.80
N ALA A 2 -42.68 -50.40 -45.69
CA ALA A 2 -42.63 -49.29 -44.79
C ALA A 2 -41.49 -48.39 -45.21
N VAL A 3 -41.81 -47.15 -45.59
CA VAL A 3 -40.81 -46.10 -45.86
C VAL A 3 -40.37 -45.54 -44.53
N ILE A 4 -39.15 -45.86 -44.17
CA ILE A 4 -38.48 -45.19 -43.01
C ILE A 4 -37.95 -43.88 -43.61
N LEU A 5 -38.58 -42.77 -43.25
CA LEU A 5 -37.94 -41.45 -43.38
C LEU A 5 -36.88 -41.35 -42.26
N ALA A 6 -35.63 -41.37 -42.67
CA ALA A 6 -34.54 -40.94 -41.82
C ALA A 6 -34.65 -39.42 -41.70
N LEU A 7 -35.10 -38.92 -40.56
CA LEU A 7 -34.82 -37.54 -40.19
C LEU A 7 -33.29 -37.45 -40.00
N GLY A 8 -32.65 -36.79 -40.94
CA GLY A 8 -31.28 -36.32 -40.74
C GLY A 8 -31.31 -35.29 -39.59
N ALA A 9 -30.68 -35.58 -38.48
CA ALA A 9 -30.36 -34.55 -37.51
C ALA A 9 -29.44 -33.55 -38.24
N ALA A 10 -29.96 -32.38 -38.52
CA ALA A 10 -29.10 -31.25 -38.85
C ALA A 10 -28.25 -31.01 -37.60
N SER A 11 -26.95 -31.17 -37.75
CA SER A 11 -26.00 -30.74 -36.71
C SER A 11 -26.20 -29.22 -36.60
N ALA A 12 -26.74 -28.78 -35.48
CA ALA A 12 -26.85 -27.36 -35.19
C ALA A 12 -25.42 -26.79 -35.18
N ASP A 13 -25.17 -25.81 -36.05
CA ASP A 13 -23.90 -25.10 -36.01
C ASP A 13 -23.80 -24.37 -34.64
N SER A 14 -22.75 -24.67 -33.93
CA SER A 14 -22.49 -24.08 -32.61
C SER A 14 -21.05 -23.62 -32.50
N TRP A 15 -20.83 -22.51 -31.83
CA TRP A 15 -19.49 -21.92 -31.65
C TRP A 15 -19.21 -21.72 -30.17
N ASN A 16 -17.97 -22.00 -29.78
CA ASN A 16 -17.52 -21.73 -28.41
C ASN A 16 -17.19 -20.25 -28.25
N GLY A 17 -17.77 -19.64 -27.23
CA GLY A 17 -17.49 -18.27 -26.82
C GLY A 17 -16.90 -18.21 -25.40
N THR A 18 -16.28 -17.09 -25.10
CA THR A 18 -15.76 -16.78 -23.76
C THR A 18 -16.30 -15.43 -23.31
N VAL A 19 -16.77 -15.37 -22.08
CA VAL A 19 -17.22 -14.14 -21.44
C VAL A 19 -16.05 -13.22 -21.16
N THR A 20 -16.12 -11.98 -21.64
CA THR A 20 -15.10 -10.94 -21.44
C THR A 20 -15.73 -9.68 -20.87
N ALA A 21 -14.95 -8.85 -20.17
CA ALA A 21 -15.41 -7.53 -19.76
C ALA A 21 -15.64 -6.67 -21.01
N LEU A 22 -16.79 -5.98 -21.08
CA LEU A 22 -17.11 -5.01 -22.13
C LEU A 22 -16.82 -3.59 -21.65
N GLU A 23 -17.25 -3.27 -20.42
CA GLU A 23 -16.97 -2.02 -19.74
C GLU A 23 -16.32 -2.32 -18.39
N THR A 24 -15.33 -1.51 -18.04
CA THR A 24 -14.60 -1.64 -16.78
C THR A 24 -14.65 -0.35 -15.97
N ALA A 25 -14.67 -0.48 -14.65
CA ALA A 25 -14.50 0.60 -13.71
C ALA A 25 -13.33 0.27 -12.78
N TYR A 26 -12.69 1.29 -12.21
CA TYR A 26 -11.55 1.12 -11.34
C TYR A 26 -11.87 1.60 -9.93
N VAL A 27 -11.60 0.73 -8.94
CA VAL A 27 -11.57 1.14 -7.53
C VAL A 27 -10.26 1.85 -7.30
N THR A 28 -10.33 3.12 -6.89
CA THR A 28 -9.14 3.94 -6.64
C THR A 28 -9.02 4.32 -5.17
N ALA A 29 -7.78 4.63 -4.74
CA ALA A 29 -7.53 5.14 -3.41
C ALA A 29 -7.97 6.61 -3.31
N PRO A 30 -8.83 6.98 -2.33
CA PRO A 30 -9.31 8.36 -2.18
C PRO A 30 -8.24 9.30 -1.60
N ALA A 31 -7.12 8.76 -1.11
CA ALA A 31 -6.05 9.51 -0.46
C ALA A 31 -4.75 8.72 -0.43
N GLU A 32 -3.61 9.37 -0.23
CA GLU A 32 -2.35 8.69 0.09
C GLU A 32 -2.40 8.13 1.52
N GLY A 33 -1.89 6.91 1.73
CA GLY A 33 -1.82 6.25 3.03
C GLY A 33 -1.65 4.74 2.91
N PHE A 34 -2.06 4.01 3.94
CA PHE A 34 -2.01 2.55 3.95
C PHE A 34 -3.42 1.98 3.74
N ALA A 35 -3.59 1.16 2.71
CA ALA A 35 -4.85 0.46 2.47
C ALA A 35 -5.14 -0.50 3.64
N ASP A 36 -6.30 -0.38 4.28
CA ASP A 36 -6.69 -1.18 5.43
C ASP A 36 -8.05 -1.84 5.20
N GLY A 37 -8.18 -3.10 5.64
CA GLY A 37 -9.43 -3.83 5.58
C GLY A 37 -9.99 -4.02 4.16
N LEU A 38 -9.13 -4.10 3.12
CA LEU A 38 -9.57 -4.38 1.75
C LEU A 38 -10.31 -5.71 1.69
N LYS A 39 -11.54 -5.69 1.16
CA LYS A 39 -12.44 -6.83 0.99
C LYS A 39 -12.69 -7.17 -0.48
N LEU A 40 -11.71 -6.90 -1.32
CA LEU A 40 -11.78 -7.15 -2.76
C LEU A 40 -11.17 -8.51 -3.07
N GLU A 41 -11.93 -9.36 -3.74
CA GLU A 41 -11.51 -10.69 -4.18
C GLU A 41 -11.86 -10.87 -5.65
N THR A 42 -10.92 -11.36 -6.46
CA THR A 42 -11.15 -11.63 -7.88
C THR A 42 -12.28 -12.64 -8.05
N GLY A 43 -13.22 -12.32 -8.93
CA GLY A 43 -14.43 -13.10 -9.18
C GLY A 43 -15.62 -12.76 -8.25
N ALA A 44 -15.42 -11.94 -7.22
CA ALA A 44 -16.51 -11.51 -6.34
C ALA A 44 -17.38 -10.44 -7.03
N PHE A 45 -18.70 -10.52 -6.78
CA PHE A 45 -19.61 -9.44 -7.15
C PHE A 45 -19.59 -8.35 -6.09
N VAL A 46 -19.51 -7.10 -6.51
CA VAL A 46 -19.49 -5.91 -5.64
C VAL A 46 -20.60 -4.93 -6.05
N THR A 47 -21.08 -4.14 -5.10
CA THR A 47 -22.18 -3.19 -5.31
C THR A 47 -21.69 -1.76 -5.26
N GLU A 48 -22.19 -0.91 -6.16
CA GLU A 48 -21.90 0.54 -6.18
C GLU A 48 -22.16 1.19 -4.81
N GLY A 49 -21.24 2.04 -4.36
CA GLY A 49 -21.31 2.75 -3.07
C GLY A 49 -20.91 1.90 -1.86
N GLU A 50 -20.70 0.58 -2.02
CA GLU A 50 -20.20 -0.27 -0.94
C GLU A 50 -18.77 0.15 -0.55
N THR A 51 -18.44 0.01 0.75
CA THR A 51 -17.09 0.28 1.26
C THR A 51 -16.22 -0.98 1.11
N ALA A 52 -15.24 -0.93 0.22
CA ALA A 52 -14.28 -1.99 -0.03
C ALA A 52 -13.15 -2.04 1.02
N GLY A 53 -12.92 -0.96 1.73
CA GLY A 53 -11.87 -0.80 2.72
C GLY A 53 -11.71 0.65 3.12
N SER A 54 -10.58 1.00 3.74
CA SER A 54 -10.27 2.39 4.12
C SER A 54 -8.79 2.70 3.96
N ILE A 55 -8.45 3.98 3.88
CA ILE A 55 -7.07 4.45 3.97
C ILE A 55 -6.76 4.80 5.41
N ARG A 56 -5.75 4.15 5.98
CA ARG A 56 -5.29 4.41 7.34
C ARG A 56 -4.31 5.57 7.35
N ALA A 57 -4.53 6.49 8.28
CA ALA A 57 -3.64 7.61 8.54
C ALA A 57 -2.24 7.15 8.98
N GLU A 58 -1.21 7.84 8.54
CA GLU A 58 0.17 7.63 8.97
C GLU A 58 0.33 8.07 10.43
N LYS A 59 1.04 7.26 11.23
CA LYS A 59 1.35 7.58 12.63
C LYS A 59 2.72 8.23 12.73
N VAL A 60 2.79 9.32 13.46
CA VAL A 60 4.03 10.03 13.77
C VAL A 60 4.41 9.76 15.22
N PHE A 61 5.67 9.42 15.44
CA PHE A 61 6.20 9.00 16.74
C PHE A 61 7.30 9.93 17.21
N ALA A 62 7.49 10.02 18.55
CA ALA A 62 8.56 10.78 19.16
C ALA A 62 9.93 10.17 18.81
N PRO A 63 10.89 10.94 18.30
CA PRO A 63 12.21 10.45 17.92
C PRO A 63 13.16 10.27 19.13
N PHE A 64 12.87 10.93 20.27
CA PHE A 64 13.62 10.89 21.51
C PHE A 64 12.72 11.19 22.73
N ASP A 65 13.27 10.98 23.92
CA ASP A 65 12.61 11.33 25.18
C ASP A 65 12.63 12.85 25.38
N GLY A 66 11.47 13.46 25.59
CA GLY A 66 11.39 14.91 25.66
C GLY A 66 10.13 15.44 26.31
N THR A 67 9.95 16.74 26.19
CA THR A 67 8.73 17.44 26.58
C THR A 67 8.18 18.20 25.39
N VAL A 68 6.90 18.02 25.09
CA VAL A 68 6.21 18.81 24.07
C VAL A 68 6.11 20.26 24.55
N THR A 69 6.76 21.18 23.87
CA THR A 69 6.79 22.60 24.25
C THR A 69 5.68 23.38 23.59
N VAL A 70 5.42 23.10 22.32
CA VAL A 70 4.40 23.79 21.52
C VAL A 70 3.58 22.74 20.75
N VAL A 71 2.27 22.99 20.64
CA VAL A 71 1.36 22.28 19.74
C VAL A 71 0.61 23.34 18.95
N THR A 72 0.73 23.33 17.61
CA THR A 72 0.19 24.35 16.71
C THR A 72 -1.08 23.90 16.00
N ALA A 73 -1.44 22.60 16.05
CA ALA A 73 -2.56 22.02 15.34
C ALA A 73 -3.52 21.28 16.28
N ALA A 74 -4.76 21.09 15.85
CA ALA A 74 -5.78 20.31 16.52
C ALA A 74 -6.26 19.13 15.65
N GLU A 75 -7.03 18.19 16.24
CA GLU A 75 -7.72 17.16 15.47
C GLU A 75 -8.69 17.78 14.46
N GLY A 76 -8.63 17.33 13.21
CA GLY A 76 -9.41 17.86 12.08
C GLY A 76 -8.71 18.98 11.30
N ASP A 77 -7.65 19.59 11.82
CA ASP A 77 -6.93 20.64 11.11
C ASP A 77 -6.16 20.06 9.91
N ARG A 78 -6.22 20.79 8.79
CA ARG A 78 -5.34 20.56 7.65
C ARG A 78 -4.04 21.33 7.88
N VAL A 79 -2.95 20.61 7.91
CA VAL A 79 -1.61 21.16 8.14
C VAL A 79 -0.71 20.99 6.92
N SER A 80 0.24 21.90 6.77
CA SER A 80 1.34 21.83 5.80
C SER A 80 2.56 22.47 6.46
N GLY A 81 3.24 21.73 7.33
CA GLY A 81 4.37 22.19 8.12
C GLY A 81 4.32 21.79 9.58
N GLU A 82 4.68 22.70 10.46
CA GLU A 82 4.83 22.46 11.89
C GLU A 82 3.51 22.05 12.57
N VAL A 83 3.56 20.93 13.31
CA VAL A 83 2.45 20.42 14.12
C VAL A 83 2.75 20.57 15.61
N LEU A 84 3.96 20.25 16.02
CA LEU A 84 4.40 20.39 17.42
C LEU A 84 5.93 20.49 17.50
N GLU A 85 6.42 20.95 18.65
CA GLU A 85 7.84 21.00 19.01
C GLU A 85 8.11 20.14 20.25
N ILE A 86 9.19 19.36 20.22
CA ILE A 86 9.66 18.55 21.35
C ILE A 86 11.04 19.06 21.79
N SER A 87 11.15 19.46 23.03
CA SER A 87 12.43 19.74 23.68
C SER A 87 12.97 18.47 24.31
N PRO A 88 14.20 18.03 23.96
CA PRO A 88 14.77 16.80 24.48
C PRO A 88 15.07 16.91 25.99
N VAL A 89 15.01 15.78 26.71
CA VAL A 89 15.46 15.68 28.08
C VAL A 89 17.00 15.75 28.17
N SER A 90 17.65 15.12 27.17
CA SER A 90 19.10 15.16 27.02
C SER A 90 19.57 16.52 26.49
N LEU A 91 20.48 17.17 27.17
CA LEU A 91 21.00 18.48 26.73
C LEU A 91 22.05 18.38 25.62
N TYR A 92 22.72 17.25 25.51
CA TYR A 92 23.84 17.06 24.55
C TYR A 92 23.73 15.71 23.85
N THR A 93 24.19 15.72 22.60
CA THR A 93 24.49 14.52 21.84
C THR A 93 25.98 14.49 21.50
N VAL A 94 26.53 13.29 21.38
CA VAL A 94 27.93 13.10 20.97
C VAL A 94 27.96 12.16 19.78
N THR A 95 28.42 12.67 18.65
CA THR A 95 28.71 11.85 17.47
C THR A 95 30.13 11.35 17.55
N CYS A 96 30.32 10.05 17.56
CA CYS A 96 31.56 9.37 17.84
C CYS A 96 32.00 8.46 16.71
N THR A 97 33.31 8.28 16.59
CA THR A 97 33.95 7.31 15.71
C THR A 97 34.70 6.28 16.56
N VAL A 98 34.53 5.01 16.25
CA VAL A 98 35.19 3.87 16.92
C VAL A 98 36.61 3.65 16.39
N SER A 99 36.92 4.02 15.17
CA SER A 99 38.18 3.71 14.48
C SER A 99 39.44 4.15 15.25
N ASP A 100 40.46 3.33 15.26
CA ASP A 100 41.83 3.55 15.75
C ASP A 100 41.98 3.92 17.25
N ILE A 101 40.89 3.94 18.00
CA ILE A 101 40.85 4.40 19.40
C ILE A 101 40.51 3.26 20.34
N ALA A 102 39.69 2.30 19.90
CA ALA A 102 39.40 1.09 20.65
C ALA A 102 40.66 0.21 20.68
N GLU A 103 41.24 0.03 21.87
CA GLU A 103 42.47 -0.76 22.05
C GLU A 103 42.26 -2.26 21.95
N THR A 104 40.98 -2.70 22.05
CA THR A 104 40.61 -4.12 21.90
C THR A 104 39.50 -4.29 20.87
N PRO A 105 39.41 -5.44 20.21
CA PRO A 105 38.32 -5.73 19.26
C PRO A 105 36.93 -5.65 19.91
N GLU A 106 36.82 -6.02 21.18
CA GLU A 106 35.57 -5.97 21.94
C GLU A 106 35.07 -4.53 22.10
N ASN A 107 35.99 -3.57 22.26
CA ASN A 107 35.66 -2.16 22.37
C ASN A 107 35.20 -1.54 21.06
N ALA A 108 35.45 -2.17 19.92
CA ALA A 108 34.93 -1.78 18.63
C ALA A 108 33.45 -2.18 18.41
N LEU A 109 32.91 -3.08 19.25
CA LEU A 109 31.52 -3.51 19.17
C LEU A 109 30.65 -2.63 20.06
N ILE A 110 29.91 -1.73 19.46
CA ILE A 110 28.99 -0.81 20.14
C ILE A 110 27.54 -1.25 19.92
N HIS A 111 26.72 -1.19 20.97
CA HIS A 111 25.33 -1.57 20.93
C HIS A 111 24.41 -0.42 21.29
N ILE A 112 23.27 -0.31 20.60
CA ILE A 112 22.21 0.64 20.96
C ILE A 112 21.69 0.28 22.35
N GLY A 113 21.54 1.30 23.23
CA GLY A 113 21.15 1.14 24.63
C GLY A 113 22.33 0.93 25.59
N GLU A 114 23.57 0.83 25.08
CA GLU A 114 24.77 0.73 25.92
C GLU A 114 25.04 2.04 26.65
N THR A 115 25.33 1.96 27.94
CA THR A 115 25.74 3.12 28.73
C THR A 115 27.25 3.32 28.62
N LEU A 116 27.66 4.55 28.32
CA LEU A 116 29.05 4.96 28.18
C LEU A 116 29.33 6.17 29.05
N TYR A 117 30.60 6.29 29.48
CA TYR A 117 31.10 7.38 30.31
C TYR A 117 31.96 8.30 29.49
N ILE A 118 31.65 9.58 29.52
CA ILE A 118 32.27 10.63 28.71
C ILE A 118 33.27 11.42 29.56
N ARG A 119 34.43 11.73 28.96
CA ARG A 119 35.43 12.62 29.54
C ARG A 119 36.02 13.51 28.44
N CYS A 120 36.10 14.82 28.74
CA CYS A 120 36.73 15.75 27.79
C CYS A 120 38.22 15.44 27.59
N THR A 121 38.71 15.68 26.37
CA THR A 121 40.11 15.37 26.02
C THR A 121 41.11 16.42 26.46
N ALA A 122 40.67 17.65 26.74
CA ALA A 122 41.55 18.77 27.07
C ALA A 122 42.21 18.63 28.44
N ASP A 123 41.41 18.48 29.47
CA ASP A 123 41.89 18.44 30.86
C ASP A 123 41.18 17.37 31.73
N GLY A 124 40.14 16.73 31.16
CA GLY A 124 39.35 15.71 31.83
C GLY A 124 38.41 16.24 32.92
N SER A 125 38.19 17.57 32.97
CA SER A 125 37.33 18.22 33.98
C SER A 125 35.84 17.96 33.70
N HIS A 126 35.41 18.01 32.44
CA HIS A 126 34.03 17.76 32.08
C HIS A 126 33.79 16.25 31.86
N ARG A 127 32.72 15.77 32.49
CA ARG A 127 32.34 14.36 32.49
C ARG A 127 30.83 14.22 32.38
N ALA A 128 30.40 13.17 31.69
CA ALA A 128 29.00 12.84 31.57
C ALA A 128 28.82 11.33 31.47
N GLU A 129 27.58 10.91 31.65
CA GLU A 129 27.08 9.58 31.33
C GLU A 129 26.14 9.71 30.15
N ALA A 130 26.23 8.79 29.18
CA ALA A 130 25.43 8.81 27.98
C ALA A 130 24.98 7.40 27.60
N VAL A 131 23.88 7.33 26.86
CA VAL A 131 23.35 6.09 26.29
C VAL A 131 23.47 6.15 24.77
N VAL A 132 23.96 5.07 24.16
CA VAL A 132 24.07 4.94 22.72
C VAL A 132 22.67 4.84 22.09
N THR A 133 22.33 5.75 21.19
CA THR A 133 21.00 5.83 20.55
C THR A 133 21.00 5.43 19.08
N ALA A 134 22.16 5.49 18.41
CA ALA A 134 22.30 5.07 17.03
C ALA A 134 23.70 4.50 16.76
N VAL A 135 23.80 3.51 15.86
CA VAL A 135 25.07 2.93 15.38
C VAL A 135 24.98 2.78 13.87
N SER A 136 26.01 3.29 13.16
CA SER A 136 26.13 3.22 11.69
C SER A 136 27.57 2.92 11.29
N GLY A 137 27.90 1.67 11.07
CA GLY A 137 29.27 1.24 10.76
C GLY A 137 30.23 1.53 11.89
N ALA A 138 31.26 2.37 11.64
CA ALA A 138 32.23 2.82 12.67
C ALA A 138 31.79 4.07 13.44
N GLU A 139 30.63 4.64 13.09
CA GLU A 139 30.08 5.82 13.77
C GLU A 139 28.93 5.43 14.68
N PHE A 140 28.81 6.11 15.81
CA PHE A 140 27.69 5.98 16.72
C PHE A 140 27.34 7.32 17.36
N THR A 141 26.09 7.46 17.78
CA THR A 141 25.59 8.62 18.51
C THR A 141 25.21 8.21 19.92
N ALA A 142 25.61 9.01 20.89
CA ALA A 142 25.21 8.84 22.29
C ALA A 142 24.55 10.12 22.80
N GLU A 143 23.47 9.97 23.56
CA GLU A 143 22.75 11.05 24.22
C GLU A 143 23.11 11.09 25.73
N THR A 144 23.40 12.27 26.23
CA THR A 144 23.78 12.42 27.66
C THR A 144 22.56 12.21 28.56
N VAL A 145 22.73 11.46 29.64
CA VAL A 145 21.70 11.24 30.65
C VAL A 145 22.05 11.95 31.97
N ALA A 146 23.33 12.24 32.19
CA ALA A 146 23.81 12.97 33.35
C ALA A 146 25.18 13.63 33.05
N GLY A 147 25.52 14.68 33.81
CA GLY A 147 26.78 15.38 33.70
C GLY A 147 26.72 16.66 32.90
N GLU A 148 27.83 17.35 32.78
CA GLU A 148 27.95 18.63 32.08
C GLU A 148 29.09 18.58 31.07
N LEU A 149 28.83 19.05 29.83
CA LEU A 149 29.77 19.15 28.75
C LEU A 149 29.64 20.51 28.07
N TYR A 150 30.65 20.92 27.31
CA TYR A 150 30.55 22.10 26.47
C TYR A 150 30.32 21.70 25.00
N VAL A 151 29.40 22.40 24.35
CA VAL A 151 29.19 22.25 22.91
C VAL A 151 30.49 22.57 22.15
N GLY A 152 30.86 21.69 21.25
CA GLY A 152 32.07 21.80 20.44
C GLY A 152 33.31 21.16 21.06
N GLU A 153 33.27 20.72 22.32
CA GLU A 153 34.44 20.03 22.90
C GLU A 153 34.61 18.63 22.32
N THR A 154 35.86 18.19 22.29
CA THR A 154 36.22 16.82 21.91
C THR A 154 36.26 15.94 23.17
N VAL A 155 35.65 14.77 23.08
CA VAL A 155 35.53 13.83 24.23
C VAL A 155 35.97 12.42 23.82
N TYR A 156 36.40 11.66 24.82
CA TYR A 156 36.52 10.21 24.73
C TYR A 156 35.36 9.55 25.50
N LEU A 157 34.92 8.40 24.98
CA LEU A 157 33.88 7.58 25.58
C LEU A 157 34.50 6.27 26.09
N TYR A 158 34.03 5.81 27.25
CA TYR A 158 34.58 4.67 27.97
C TYR A 158 33.45 3.78 28.49
N ARG A 159 33.74 2.48 28.68
CA ARG A 159 32.78 1.54 29.30
C ARG A 159 32.82 1.54 30.81
N ASP A 160 33.82 2.18 31.42
CA ASP A 160 33.94 2.25 32.87
C ASP A 160 34.11 3.70 33.39
N THR A 161 33.80 3.90 34.67
CA THR A 161 33.89 5.17 35.38
C THR A 161 35.31 5.55 35.75
N ALA A 162 36.29 4.64 35.61
CA ALA A 162 37.70 4.91 35.89
C ALA A 162 38.39 5.58 34.69
N TYR A 163 37.73 5.61 33.54
CA TYR A 163 38.24 6.15 32.27
C TYR A 163 39.58 5.53 31.86
N ALA A 164 39.70 4.20 32.09
CA ALA A 164 40.89 3.45 31.73
C ALA A 164 41.09 3.41 30.18
N ALA A 165 42.34 3.42 29.73
CA ALA A 165 42.62 3.45 28.30
C ALA A 165 42.08 2.23 27.59
N ASP A 166 42.13 1.06 28.23
CA ASP A 166 41.66 -0.22 27.73
C ASP A 166 40.13 -0.36 27.65
N SER A 167 39.39 0.54 28.33
CA SER A 167 37.92 0.60 28.26
C SER A 167 37.41 1.64 27.26
N ARG A 168 38.31 2.36 26.59
CA ARG A 168 37.96 3.43 25.66
C ARG A 168 37.38 2.83 24.35
N VAL A 169 36.20 3.33 23.96
CA VAL A 169 35.43 2.82 22.81
C VAL A 169 35.37 3.78 21.65
N GLY A 170 35.55 5.09 21.88
CA GLY A 170 35.43 6.08 20.82
C GLY A 170 35.89 7.47 21.18
N LYS A 171 35.94 8.32 20.16
CA LYS A 171 36.20 9.73 20.24
C LYS A 171 35.11 10.49 19.47
N GLY A 172 34.62 11.58 20.02
CA GLY A 172 33.56 12.33 19.41
C GLY A 172 33.61 13.81 19.73
N THR A 173 32.66 14.53 19.16
CA THR A 173 32.42 15.96 19.41
C THR A 173 31.04 16.15 20.02
N VAL A 174 30.97 16.99 21.03
CA VAL A 174 29.72 17.32 21.71
C VAL A 174 28.95 18.36 20.92
N THR A 175 27.67 18.07 20.67
CA THR A 175 26.71 18.99 20.05
C THR A 175 25.54 19.25 21.00
N ALA A 176 24.88 20.39 20.87
CA ALA A 176 23.61 20.61 21.55
C ALA A 176 22.55 19.62 21.03
N HIS A 177 21.71 19.19 21.91
CA HIS A 177 20.51 18.46 21.51
C HIS A 177 19.36 19.46 21.44
N ASP A 178 19.21 20.07 20.28
CA ASP A 178 18.25 21.14 20.04
C ASP A 178 16.82 20.61 20.02
N PRO A 179 15.81 21.44 20.36
CA PRO A 179 14.41 21.12 20.17
C PRO A 179 14.13 20.73 18.72
N LEU A 180 13.26 19.76 18.51
CA LEU A 180 12.84 19.29 17.19
C LEU A 180 11.42 19.72 16.89
N THR A 181 11.25 20.42 15.77
CA THR A 181 9.95 20.66 15.18
C THR A 181 9.50 19.43 14.40
N VAL A 182 8.35 18.88 14.78
CA VAL A 182 7.71 17.76 14.08
C VAL A 182 6.69 18.34 13.11
N SER A 183 6.93 18.14 11.83
CA SER A 183 6.08 18.65 10.73
C SER A 183 5.29 17.51 10.09
N ALA A 184 4.14 17.85 9.49
CA ALA A 184 3.34 16.95 8.67
C ALA A 184 2.60 17.70 7.58
N GLU A 185 2.12 16.95 6.57
CA GLU A 185 1.25 17.44 5.51
C GLU A 185 -0.02 16.58 5.46
N GLY A 186 -1.20 17.22 5.49
CA GLY A 186 -2.49 16.52 5.47
C GLY A 186 -3.44 16.96 6.58
N VAL A 187 -4.35 16.08 6.96
CA VAL A 187 -5.37 16.32 7.99
C VAL A 187 -5.02 15.53 9.26
N ILE A 188 -4.93 16.21 10.40
CA ILE A 188 -4.67 15.57 11.70
C ILE A 188 -5.90 14.73 12.09
N ARG A 189 -5.75 13.42 12.09
CA ARG A 189 -6.85 12.49 12.44
C ARG A 189 -6.95 12.22 13.92
N ARG A 190 -5.81 12.18 14.60
CA ARG A 190 -5.73 11.96 16.03
C ARG A 190 -4.52 12.70 16.58
N LEU A 191 -4.72 13.49 17.62
CA LEU A 191 -3.66 14.15 18.37
C LEU A 191 -3.65 13.58 19.80
N ARG A 192 -2.52 13.02 20.24
CA ARG A 192 -2.43 12.29 21.50
C ARG A 192 -1.61 13.00 22.57
N VAL A 193 -1.07 14.17 22.23
CA VAL A 193 -0.20 14.94 23.12
C VAL A 193 -0.65 16.40 23.14
N GLN A 194 -0.35 17.06 24.24
CA GLN A 194 -0.55 18.49 24.44
C GLN A 194 0.73 19.15 24.94
N SER A 195 0.77 20.48 24.88
CA SER A 195 1.89 21.26 25.40
C SER A 195 2.08 21.00 26.91
N GLY A 196 3.31 20.69 27.29
CA GLY A 196 3.70 20.29 28.64
C GLY A 196 3.78 18.78 28.88
N ASP A 197 3.31 17.95 27.96
CA ASP A 197 3.37 16.49 28.10
C ASP A 197 4.81 15.99 27.95
N ARG A 198 5.18 15.02 28.79
CA ARG A 198 6.38 14.21 28.61
C ARG A 198 6.11 13.11 27.61
N VAL A 199 7.05 12.89 26.69
CA VAL A 199 7.02 11.84 25.67
C VAL A 199 8.27 10.99 25.74
N GLU A 200 8.11 9.70 25.45
CA GLU A 200 9.21 8.74 25.35
C GLU A 200 9.50 8.45 23.88
N ARG A 201 10.75 8.10 23.56
CA ARG A 201 11.13 7.65 22.21
C ARG A 201 10.21 6.52 21.72
N GLY A 202 9.64 6.69 20.51
CA GLY A 202 8.70 5.75 19.95
C GLY A 202 7.25 5.90 20.44
N GLN A 203 6.96 6.87 21.31
CA GLN A 203 5.58 7.18 21.69
C GLN A 203 4.82 7.79 20.52
N TRP A 204 3.61 7.31 20.27
CA TRP A 204 2.74 7.85 19.24
C TRP A 204 2.22 9.24 19.60
N LEU A 205 2.58 10.25 18.79
CA LEU A 205 2.24 11.66 18.98
C LEU A 205 0.89 12.02 18.33
N PHE A 206 0.79 11.77 17.04
CA PHE A 206 -0.41 12.03 16.25
C PHE A 206 -0.48 11.14 15.03
N SER A 207 -1.61 11.19 14.31
CA SER A 207 -1.74 10.60 12.99
C SER A 207 -2.24 11.62 11.99
N VAL A 208 -1.78 11.50 10.75
CA VAL A 208 -2.10 12.39 9.64
C VAL A 208 -2.56 11.58 8.43
N ALA A 209 -3.59 12.08 7.74
CA ALA A 209 -4.05 11.53 6.47
C ALA A 209 -4.01 12.62 5.40
N SER A 210 -3.78 12.26 4.14
CA SER A 210 -3.69 13.22 3.04
C SER A 210 -5.02 13.90 2.73
N SER A 211 -6.17 13.26 3.05
CA SER A 211 -7.50 13.84 2.85
C SER A 211 -8.46 13.52 4.00
N ASP A 212 -9.64 14.16 3.99
CA ASP A 212 -10.74 13.91 4.94
C ASP A 212 -11.47 12.59 4.64
N GLU A 213 -11.50 12.18 3.38
CA GLU A 213 -12.09 10.93 2.97
C GLU A 213 -11.10 9.79 3.20
N SER A 214 -11.57 8.73 3.87
CA SER A 214 -10.77 7.54 4.15
C SER A 214 -11.37 6.26 3.57
N ASP A 215 -12.66 6.25 3.23
CA ASP A 215 -13.36 5.07 2.73
C ASP A 215 -13.05 4.84 1.26
N ILE A 216 -12.59 3.64 0.95
CA ILE A 216 -12.44 3.15 -0.42
C ILE A 216 -13.82 2.66 -0.87
N ARG A 217 -14.44 3.34 -1.82
CA ARG A 217 -15.79 3.03 -2.29
C ARG A 217 -15.76 2.37 -3.64
N ILE A 218 -16.73 1.46 -3.84
CA ILE A 218 -16.96 0.80 -5.12
C ILE A 218 -17.63 1.81 -6.06
N PRO A 219 -17.04 2.13 -7.23
CA PRO A 219 -17.55 3.15 -8.14
C PRO A 219 -18.74 2.69 -8.99
N ALA A 220 -18.88 1.38 -9.22
CA ALA A 220 -19.96 0.78 -10.01
C ALA A 220 -20.17 -0.68 -9.58
N SER A 221 -21.42 -1.18 -9.68
CA SER A 221 -21.70 -2.60 -9.44
C SER A 221 -21.08 -3.47 -10.53
N GLY A 222 -20.50 -4.62 -10.16
CA GLY A 222 -19.85 -5.49 -11.13
C GLY A 222 -19.08 -6.64 -10.52
N ILE A 223 -18.31 -7.34 -11.33
CA ILE A 223 -17.44 -8.45 -10.92
C ILE A 223 -16.00 -7.97 -10.90
N VAL A 224 -15.30 -8.17 -9.78
CA VAL A 224 -13.88 -7.86 -9.66
C VAL A 224 -13.08 -8.78 -10.58
N THR A 225 -12.37 -8.19 -11.55
CA THR A 225 -11.53 -8.93 -12.51
C THR A 225 -10.10 -9.05 -12.05
N GLU A 226 -9.58 -8.00 -11.41
CA GLU A 226 -8.21 -7.94 -10.91
C GLU A 226 -8.14 -7.14 -9.61
N VAL A 227 -7.35 -7.62 -8.65
CA VAL A 227 -6.99 -6.89 -7.44
C VAL A 227 -5.52 -6.50 -7.53
N LYS A 228 -5.22 -5.17 -7.54
CA LYS A 228 -3.90 -4.59 -7.79
C LYS A 228 -3.17 -4.16 -6.51
N ALA A 229 -3.86 -4.10 -5.36
CA ALA A 229 -3.29 -3.70 -4.09
C ALA A 229 -3.69 -4.64 -2.95
N SER A 230 -2.82 -4.76 -1.96
CA SER A 230 -3.02 -5.62 -0.79
C SER A 230 -3.30 -4.81 0.46
N ALA A 231 -3.99 -5.42 1.45
CA ALA A 231 -4.17 -4.80 2.75
C ALA A 231 -2.81 -4.56 3.44
N GLY A 232 -2.61 -3.36 3.97
CA GLY A 232 -1.37 -2.90 4.59
C GLY A 232 -0.37 -2.29 3.60
N GLU A 233 -0.65 -2.28 2.30
CA GLU A 233 0.20 -1.65 1.29
C GLU A 233 0.07 -0.12 1.34
N LYS A 234 1.19 0.59 1.15
CA LYS A 234 1.19 2.04 0.98
C LYS A 234 0.76 2.38 -0.44
N VAL A 235 -0.32 3.15 -0.56
CA VAL A 235 -0.92 3.57 -1.83
C VAL A 235 -0.89 5.08 -1.96
N LYS A 236 -0.92 5.57 -3.20
CA LYS A 236 -1.04 7.00 -3.51
C LYS A 236 -2.50 7.35 -3.77
N GLU A 237 -2.83 8.64 -3.65
CA GLU A 237 -4.11 9.16 -4.11
C GLU A 237 -4.34 8.82 -5.60
N GLU A 238 -5.57 8.44 -5.95
CA GLU A 238 -5.99 7.98 -7.29
C GLU A 238 -5.31 6.69 -7.80
N GLN A 239 -4.49 6.01 -6.98
CA GLN A 239 -3.93 4.73 -7.37
C GLN A 239 -5.04 3.70 -7.55
N GLU A 240 -5.00 2.95 -8.66
CA GLU A 240 -5.91 1.84 -8.92
C GLU A 240 -5.64 0.67 -7.94
N LEU A 241 -6.69 0.24 -7.25
CA LEU A 241 -6.65 -0.85 -6.27
C LEU A 241 -7.26 -2.14 -6.81
N ALA A 242 -8.26 -2.01 -7.68
CA ALA A 242 -8.88 -3.14 -8.36
C ALA A 242 -9.58 -2.69 -9.65
N GLU A 243 -9.81 -3.63 -10.54
CA GLU A 243 -10.62 -3.50 -11.75
C GLU A 243 -11.93 -4.27 -11.59
N ILE A 244 -13.03 -3.68 -12.05
CA ILE A 244 -14.39 -4.24 -11.99
C ILE A 244 -14.96 -4.29 -13.41
N ALA A 245 -15.42 -5.45 -13.85
CA ALA A 245 -16.25 -5.56 -15.05
C ALA A 245 -17.68 -5.12 -14.71
N VAL A 246 -18.13 -4.03 -15.31
CA VAL A 246 -19.46 -3.43 -15.10
C VAL A 246 -20.48 -4.08 -16.06
N SER A 247 -20.04 -4.42 -17.26
CA SER A 247 -20.82 -5.16 -18.24
C SER A 247 -19.94 -6.22 -18.92
N CYS A 248 -20.57 -7.24 -19.48
CA CYS A 248 -19.87 -8.32 -20.14
C CYS A 248 -20.30 -8.47 -21.61
N ALA A 249 -19.40 -9.02 -22.41
CA ALA A 249 -19.66 -9.48 -23.77
C ALA A 249 -19.19 -10.93 -23.91
N ILE A 250 -19.72 -11.63 -24.90
CA ILE A 250 -19.23 -12.95 -25.27
C ILE A 250 -18.41 -12.79 -26.53
N ARG A 251 -17.18 -13.31 -26.53
CA ARG A 251 -16.33 -13.35 -27.72
C ARG A 251 -16.21 -14.78 -28.21
N ALA A 252 -16.64 -15.03 -29.43
CA ALA A 252 -16.47 -16.30 -30.12
C ALA A 252 -15.47 -16.15 -31.28
N GLU A 253 -14.46 -17.01 -31.30
CA GLU A 253 -13.56 -17.13 -32.42
C GLU A 253 -14.19 -18.08 -33.45
N VAL A 254 -14.44 -17.60 -34.65
CA VAL A 254 -15.12 -18.33 -35.73
C VAL A 254 -14.24 -18.40 -36.98
N SER A 255 -14.46 -19.37 -37.84
CA SER A 255 -13.77 -19.42 -39.14
C SER A 255 -14.15 -18.20 -40.00
N ALA A 256 -13.31 -17.84 -40.99
CA ALA A 256 -13.63 -16.78 -41.93
C ALA A 256 -14.88 -17.07 -42.76
N ASP A 257 -15.14 -18.35 -43.04
CA ASP A 257 -16.33 -18.80 -43.77
C ASP A 257 -17.60 -18.64 -42.93
N ASP A 258 -17.52 -18.98 -41.63
CA ASP A 258 -18.64 -18.83 -40.69
C ASP A 258 -18.91 -17.38 -40.32
N ALA A 259 -17.89 -16.51 -40.35
CA ALA A 259 -18.06 -15.09 -40.05
C ALA A 259 -19.14 -14.40 -40.90
N GLY A 260 -19.36 -14.91 -42.11
CA GLY A 260 -20.41 -14.44 -43.02
C GLY A 260 -21.84 -14.78 -42.55
N LEU A 261 -22.02 -15.65 -41.57
CA LEU A 261 -23.32 -15.99 -40.98
C LEU A 261 -23.81 -14.95 -39.97
N PHE A 262 -22.91 -14.10 -39.46
CA PHE A 262 -23.22 -13.11 -38.44
C PHE A 262 -23.36 -11.72 -39.05
N GLU A 263 -24.43 -11.03 -38.68
CA GLU A 263 -24.66 -9.64 -39.06
C GLU A 263 -24.81 -8.77 -37.78
N LYS A 264 -24.23 -7.58 -37.81
CA LYS A 264 -24.36 -6.64 -36.65
C LYS A 264 -25.84 -6.33 -36.39
N GLY A 265 -26.25 -6.51 -35.15
CA GLY A 265 -27.63 -6.32 -34.67
C GLY A 265 -28.50 -7.59 -34.82
N GLN A 266 -27.96 -8.67 -35.31
CA GLN A 266 -28.67 -9.97 -35.39
C GLN A 266 -28.72 -10.59 -33.98
N THR A 267 -29.87 -11.18 -33.64
CA THR A 267 -30.09 -11.91 -32.38
C THR A 267 -29.68 -13.36 -32.55
N TRP A 268 -28.94 -13.86 -31.57
CA TRP A 268 -28.50 -15.24 -31.40
C TRP A 268 -28.86 -15.73 -30.03
N ALA A 269 -28.70 -17.01 -29.76
CA ALA A 269 -28.83 -17.58 -28.43
C ALA A 269 -27.47 -18.07 -27.93
N TYR A 270 -27.30 -18.11 -26.58
CA TYR A 270 -26.17 -18.74 -25.96
C TYR A 270 -26.60 -19.63 -24.79
N ILE A 271 -25.82 -20.67 -24.56
CA ILE A 271 -25.97 -21.59 -23.43
C ILE A 271 -24.77 -21.40 -22.52
N ARG A 272 -25.00 -21.20 -21.20
CA ARG A 272 -23.95 -21.03 -20.21
C ARG A 272 -23.27 -22.37 -19.96
N GLY A 273 -21.94 -22.38 -19.92
CA GLY A 273 -21.17 -23.59 -19.67
C GLY A 273 -21.31 -24.18 -18.27
N ASP A 274 -21.86 -23.42 -17.32
CA ASP A 274 -22.17 -23.85 -15.93
C ASP A 274 -23.64 -24.25 -15.72
N ASP A 275 -24.49 -24.11 -16.74
CA ASP A 275 -25.92 -24.42 -16.64
C ASP A 275 -26.20 -25.92 -16.92
N PRO A 276 -26.63 -26.70 -15.89
CA PRO A 276 -26.95 -28.12 -16.06
C PRO A 276 -28.25 -28.36 -16.86
N HIS A 277 -29.06 -27.32 -17.07
CA HIS A 277 -30.34 -27.40 -17.83
C HIS A 277 -30.22 -26.93 -19.25
N GLU A 278 -29.05 -26.40 -19.65
CA GLU A 278 -28.78 -25.89 -21.01
C GLU A 278 -29.83 -24.85 -21.46
N GLU A 279 -30.24 -23.96 -20.54
CA GLU A 279 -31.17 -22.88 -20.87
C GLU A 279 -30.56 -21.92 -21.89
N MET A 280 -31.35 -21.58 -22.92
CA MET A 280 -30.95 -20.63 -23.96
C MET A 280 -31.24 -19.20 -23.51
N HIS A 281 -30.24 -18.34 -23.64
CA HIS A 281 -30.32 -16.90 -23.36
C HIS A 281 -30.08 -16.13 -24.67
N SER A 282 -30.77 -14.99 -24.83
CA SER A 282 -30.60 -14.14 -26.01
C SER A 282 -29.36 -13.27 -25.94
N CYS A 283 -28.69 -13.11 -27.06
CA CYS A 283 -27.60 -12.14 -27.21
C CYS A 283 -27.65 -11.51 -28.63
N THR A 284 -27.07 -10.32 -28.74
CA THR A 284 -27.07 -9.58 -30.03
C THR A 284 -25.63 -9.37 -30.50
N VAL A 285 -25.37 -9.59 -31.79
CA VAL A 285 -24.07 -9.31 -32.40
C VAL A 285 -23.77 -7.81 -32.34
N SER A 286 -22.77 -7.45 -31.58
CA SER A 286 -22.33 -6.04 -31.40
C SER A 286 -21.30 -5.66 -32.46
N ARG A 287 -20.37 -6.58 -32.75
CA ARG A 287 -19.21 -6.30 -33.55
C ARG A 287 -18.62 -7.59 -34.14
N ILE A 288 -18.11 -7.50 -35.39
CA ILE A 288 -17.35 -8.55 -36.04
C ILE A 288 -15.95 -7.97 -36.31
N LEU A 289 -14.93 -8.59 -35.77
CA LEU A 289 -13.54 -8.21 -35.92
C LEU A 289 -12.88 -9.27 -36.80
N ALA A 290 -12.73 -8.97 -38.09
CA ALA A 290 -11.96 -9.83 -38.99
C ALA A 290 -10.46 -9.56 -38.78
N ASP A 291 -9.69 -10.61 -38.51
CA ASP A 291 -8.24 -10.48 -38.52
C ASP A 291 -7.71 -10.49 -39.94
N THR A 292 -6.93 -9.48 -40.32
CA THR A 292 -6.43 -9.29 -41.69
C THR A 292 -5.31 -10.26 -42.06
N GLY A 293 -4.98 -11.23 -41.22
CA GLY A 293 -3.86 -12.17 -41.41
C GLY A 293 -4.20 -13.65 -41.22
N ASP A 294 -5.29 -13.96 -40.50
CA ASP A 294 -5.69 -15.34 -40.19
C ASP A 294 -7.02 -15.72 -40.83
N ALA A 295 -7.24 -17.04 -40.98
CA ALA A 295 -8.48 -17.61 -41.49
C ALA A 295 -9.61 -17.59 -40.45
N SER A 296 -9.53 -16.72 -39.42
CA SER A 296 -10.49 -16.60 -38.32
C SER A 296 -10.99 -15.16 -38.14
N ALA A 297 -12.16 -15.04 -37.51
CA ALA A 297 -12.75 -13.78 -37.12
C ALA A 297 -13.24 -13.89 -35.68
N VAL A 298 -13.25 -12.78 -34.92
CA VAL A 298 -13.85 -12.71 -33.62
C VAL A 298 -15.20 -12.02 -33.71
N VAL A 299 -16.26 -12.73 -33.33
CA VAL A 299 -17.60 -12.17 -33.21
C VAL A 299 -17.87 -11.86 -31.74
N GLU A 300 -18.27 -10.61 -31.47
CA GLU A 300 -18.61 -10.15 -30.13
C GLU A 300 -20.13 -10.01 -30.00
N PHE A 301 -20.69 -10.65 -29.00
CA PHE A 301 -22.10 -10.63 -28.67
C PHE A 301 -22.31 -9.94 -27.33
N VAL A 302 -23.38 -9.17 -27.22
CA VAL A 302 -23.84 -8.58 -25.98
C VAL A 302 -25.09 -9.33 -25.52
N PRO A 303 -25.08 -9.92 -24.30
CA PRO A 303 -26.27 -10.51 -23.72
C PRO A 303 -27.41 -9.50 -23.58
N GLU A 304 -28.66 -9.92 -23.87
CA GLU A 304 -29.83 -9.05 -23.75
C GLU A 304 -30.33 -8.96 -22.33
N ASP A 305 -30.07 -9.97 -21.48
CA ASP A 305 -30.27 -9.92 -20.07
C ASP A 305 -29.09 -9.18 -19.42
N GLU A 306 -29.37 -8.23 -18.53
CA GLU A 306 -28.34 -7.46 -17.79
C GLU A 306 -27.57 -8.32 -16.78
N THR A 307 -27.62 -9.65 -16.90
CA THR A 307 -26.97 -10.56 -15.96
C THR A 307 -25.47 -10.59 -16.21
N LEU A 308 -24.70 -10.09 -15.27
CA LEU A 308 -23.24 -10.21 -15.29
C LEU A 308 -22.83 -11.67 -15.11
N MET A 309 -22.10 -12.18 -16.09
CA MET A 309 -21.52 -13.52 -16.04
C MET A 309 -20.06 -13.47 -15.56
N PRO A 310 -19.57 -14.54 -14.92
CA PRO A 310 -18.15 -14.63 -14.54
C PRO A 310 -17.25 -14.45 -15.76
N ILE A 311 -16.28 -13.53 -15.65
CA ILE A 311 -15.30 -13.29 -16.71
C ILE A 311 -14.43 -14.55 -16.89
N GLY A 312 -14.24 -14.97 -18.14
CA GLY A 312 -13.56 -16.22 -18.50
C GLY A 312 -14.48 -17.45 -18.58
N MET A 313 -15.77 -17.31 -18.26
CA MET A 313 -16.73 -18.42 -18.42
C MET A 313 -16.84 -18.81 -19.91
N GLY A 314 -16.82 -20.11 -20.19
CA GLY A 314 -17.15 -20.66 -21.50
C GLY A 314 -18.66 -20.67 -21.75
N VAL A 315 -19.07 -20.33 -22.94
CA VAL A 315 -20.46 -20.41 -23.41
C VAL A 315 -20.52 -21.04 -24.78
N THR A 316 -21.68 -21.58 -25.16
CA THR A 316 -21.91 -22.10 -26.51
C THR A 316 -22.92 -21.21 -27.21
N ILE A 317 -22.55 -20.65 -28.36
CA ILE A 317 -23.44 -19.85 -29.25
C ILE A 317 -24.20 -20.80 -30.17
N VAL A 318 -25.49 -20.60 -30.23
CA VAL A 318 -26.39 -21.40 -31.11
C VAL A 318 -27.37 -20.47 -31.82
N ASP A 319 -27.97 -20.98 -32.92
CA ASP A 319 -29.01 -20.25 -33.66
C ASP A 319 -30.27 -20.14 -32.76
N ALA A 320 -30.83 -18.93 -32.64
CA ALA A 320 -32.04 -18.67 -31.86
C ALA A 320 -33.34 -19.24 -32.47
N GLU A 321 -33.32 -19.65 -33.76
CA GLU A 321 -34.49 -20.16 -34.45
C GLU A 321 -34.64 -21.69 -34.39
N GLN A 322 -33.82 -22.39 -33.62
CA GLN A 322 -33.90 -23.85 -33.40
C GLN A 322 -34.62 -24.19 -32.07
#